data_ef7ef9cbf84b088b00371973a5a11a43
#
_entry.id   ef7ef9cbf84b088b00371973a5a11a43
#
_cell.length_a   1.000
_cell.length_b   1.000
_cell.length_c   1.000
_cell.angle_alpha   90.00
_cell.angle_beta   90.00
_cell.angle_gamma   90.00
#
_symmetry.space_group_name_H-M   'P 1'
#
loop_
_entity.id
_entity.type
_entity.pdbx_description
1 polymer ?
#
loop_
_entity_poly.entity_id
_entity_poly.type
_entity_poly.pdbx_seq_one_letter_code
_entity_poly.pdbx_strand_id
1 'polypeptide(L)'
;MDLGLSGSVAVVTGASRGIGLAVVRGLAANDVRVIAGARKSSAGLDELARAGRVQVAELDLAVTDGPSRLVALAGDRIDILVNNVGAAPTRTGGFLSITDEDWQSSITLNLLVAVRATRSALPRMLAAGRGAIVNVSSVNAFLPDPSVIDYSAAKAALASFSKALSKEVGPQGIRVNTVSPGPVATDLWLGDGGVAQTVGRATGAKPEDVVSRSARQMVTGRFTQPDEVADQVLFLASDRAANITGADITIDGGMTPTW
;
A
#
# COMPACT_ATOMS: atom_id res chain seq x y z
N MET A 1 -1.37 -11.20 20.57
CA MET A 1 -1.80 -12.32 19.69
C MET A 1 -0.57 -12.71 18.86
N ASP A 2 -0.19 -13.97 18.91
CA ASP A 2 0.85 -14.46 18.00
C ASP A 2 0.27 -14.60 16.59
N LEU A 3 0.91 -13.98 15.62
CA LEU A 3 0.51 -13.99 14.20
C LEU A 3 1.13 -15.16 13.43
N GLY A 4 2.09 -15.89 13.99
CA GLY A 4 2.79 -16.98 13.31
C GLY A 4 3.65 -16.53 12.12
N LEU A 5 4.17 -15.30 12.14
CA LEU A 5 4.94 -14.71 11.04
C LEU A 5 6.45 -15.00 11.12
N SER A 6 6.94 -15.44 12.31
CA SER A 6 8.37 -15.64 12.56
C SER A 6 9.03 -16.54 11.51
N GLY A 7 10.21 -16.16 11.06
CA GLY A 7 10.98 -16.88 10.05
C GLY A 7 10.45 -16.76 8.61
N SER A 8 9.40 -15.98 8.36
CA SER A 8 8.90 -15.69 7.01
C SER A 8 9.81 -14.72 6.26
N VAL A 9 9.67 -14.68 4.94
CA VAL A 9 10.34 -13.75 4.03
C VAL A 9 9.29 -12.87 3.37
N ALA A 10 9.42 -11.53 3.56
CA ALA A 10 8.51 -10.55 3.03
C ALA A 10 9.20 -9.60 2.04
N VAL A 11 8.47 -9.21 0.99
CA VAL A 11 8.84 -8.11 0.10
C VAL A 11 7.82 -6.99 0.29
N VAL A 12 8.29 -5.78 0.57
CA VAL A 12 7.45 -4.59 0.78
C VAL A 12 7.84 -3.50 -0.20
N THR A 13 6.89 -3.02 -1.00
CA THR A 13 7.09 -1.92 -1.94
C THR A 13 6.71 -0.58 -1.30
N GLY A 14 7.46 0.50 -1.59
CA GLY A 14 7.19 1.83 -1.03
C GLY A 14 7.46 1.93 0.48
N ALA A 15 8.57 1.34 0.93
CA ALA A 15 8.87 1.05 2.33
C ALA A 15 9.43 2.23 3.14
N SER A 16 9.83 3.37 2.52
CA SER A 16 10.63 4.39 3.20
C SER A 16 9.86 5.29 4.17
N ARG A 17 8.53 5.34 4.10
CA ARG A 17 7.70 6.22 4.93
C ARG A 17 6.27 5.74 5.05
N GLY A 18 5.49 6.42 5.91
CA GLY A 18 4.05 6.19 6.07
C GLY A 18 3.69 4.74 6.33
N ILE A 19 2.66 4.25 5.65
CA ILE A 19 2.15 2.88 5.81
C ILE A 19 3.25 1.85 5.53
N GLY A 20 4.02 2.01 4.44
CA GLY A 20 5.06 1.05 4.08
C GLY A 20 6.13 0.89 5.15
N LEU A 21 6.59 1.98 5.76
CA LEU A 21 7.54 1.94 6.88
C LEU A 21 6.94 1.28 8.12
N ALA A 22 5.67 1.59 8.44
CA ALA A 22 4.96 0.96 9.55
C ALA A 22 4.83 -0.57 9.34
N VAL A 23 4.51 -1.01 8.12
CA VAL A 23 4.46 -2.44 7.76
C VAL A 23 5.83 -3.10 7.93
N VAL A 24 6.91 -2.47 7.43
CA VAL A 24 8.28 -3.01 7.59
C VAL A 24 8.64 -3.14 9.06
N ARG A 25 8.33 -2.11 9.87
CA ARG A 25 8.55 -2.14 11.33
C ARG A 25 7.81 -3.30 12.00
N GLY A 26 6.52 -3.42 11.70
CA GLY A 26 5.68 -4.48 12.25
C GLY A 26 6.13 -5.88 11.85
N LEU A 27 6.50 -6.09 10.59
CA LEU A 27 7.05 -7.38 10.11
C LEU A 27 8.38 -7.71 10.79
N ALA A 28 9.31 -6.75 10.86
CA ALA A 28 10.60 -6.94 11.52
C ALA A 28 10.45 -7.26 13.01
N ALA A 29 9.50 -6.62 13.70
CA ALA A 29 9.17 -6.90 15.11
C ALA A 29 8.57 -8.31 15.33
N ASN A 30 8.01 -8.92 14.28
CA ASN A 30 7.52 -10.30 14.28
C ASN A 30 8.53 -11.29 13.67
N ASP A 31 9.81 -10.94 13.69
CA ASP A 31 10.93 -11.81 13.29
C ASP A 31 10.90 -12.22 11.80
N VAL A 32 10.32 -11.39 10.94
CA VAL A 32 10.26 -11.58 9.48
C VAL A 32 11.51 -10.98 8.83
N ARG A 33 12.12 -11.69 7.87
CA ARG A 33 13.13 -11.10 6.98
C ARG A 33 12.45 -10.26 5.91
N VAL A 34 12.71 -8.96 5.88
CA VAL A 34 12.03 -8.02 5.00
C VAL A 34 12.97 -7.48 3.92
N ILE A 35 12.57 -7.58 2.67
CA ILE A 35 13.17 -6.85 1.54
C ILE A 35 12.33 -5.59 1.31
N ALA A 36 12.88 -4.45 1.63
CA ALA A 36 12.19 -3.17 1.66
C ALA A 36 12.59 -2.32 0.45
N GLY A 37 11.68 -2.14 -0.51
CA GLY A 37 11.92 -1.37 -1.74
C GLY A 37 11.49 0.09 -1.61
N ALA A 38 12.39 1.03 -1.95
CA ALA A 38 12.10 2.45 -2.00
C ALA A 38 13.01 3.16 -3.00
N ARG A 39 12.61 4.35 -3.49
CA ARG A 39 13.49 5.18 -4.37
C ARG A 39 14.70 5.74 -3.62
N LYS A 40 14.50 6.07 -2.35
CA LYS A 40 15.53 6.51 -1.39
C LYS A 40 15.19 5.94 -0.03
N SER A 41 16.19 5.56 0.74
CA SER A 41 16.01 5.17 2.13
C SER A 41 15.56 6.35 3.00
N SER A 42 15.25 6.06 4.24
CA SER A 42 14.94 7.05 5.28
C SER A 42 15.62 6.66 6.57
N ALA A 43 15.79 7.61 7.48
CA ALA A 43 16.41 7.34 8.78
C ALA A 43 15.74 6.19 9.54
N GLY A 44 14.38 6.12 9.50
CA GLY A 44 13.64 5.03 10.13
C GLY A 44 13.87 3.67 9.46
N LEU A 45 14.01 3.65 8.12
CA LEU A 45 14.28 2.43 7.38
C LEU A 45 15.72 1.95 7.59
N ASP A 46 16.69 2.89 7.66
CA ASP A 46 18.10 2.60 7.94
C ASP A 46 18.31 2.07 9.37
N GLU A 47 17.52 2.55 10.34
CA GLU A 47 17.52 2.03 11.70
C GLU A 47 17.07 0.58 11.74
N LEU A 48 15.97 0.24 11.06
CA LEU A 48 15.47 -1.13 10.93
C LEU A 48 16.48 -2.03 10.22
N ALA A 49 17.16 -1.53 9.19
CA ALA A 49 18.19 -2.29 8.47
C ALA A 49 19.39 -2.60 9.39
N ARG A 50 19.82 -1.65 10.22
CA ARG A 50 20.89 -1.88 11.20
C ARG A 50 20.54 -2.92 12.26
N ALA A 51 19.27 -3.09 12.57
CA ALA A 51 18.79 -4.17 13.45
C ALA A 51 18.86 -5.58 12.82
N GLY A 52 19.19 -5.70 11.50
CA GLY A 52 19.60 -6.93 10.85
C GLY A 52 18.50 -7.78 10.22
N ARG A 53 17.22 -7.36 10.34
CA ARG A 53 16.09 -8.10 9.73
C ARG A 53 15.58 -7.50 8.42
N VAL A 54 16.01 -6.28 8.09
CA VAL A 54 15.54 -5.53 6.93
C VAL A 54 16.70 -5.29 5.97
N GLN A 55 16.52 -5.70 4.72
CA GLN A 55 17.39 -5.36 3.61
C GLN A 55 16.75 -4.23 2.79
N VAL A 56 17.37 -3.07 2.77
CA VAL A 56 16.89 -1.93 1.96
C VAL A 56 17.38 -2.08 0.52
N ALA A 57 16.47 -1.84 -0.43
CA ALA A 57 16.77 -1.78 -1.85
C ALA A 57 16.36 -0.41 -2.40
N GLU A 58 17.34 0.42 -2.72
CA GLU A 58 17.10 1.70 -3.37
C GLU A 58 16.97 1.50 -4.88
N LEU A 59 15.73 1.61 -5.38
CA LEU A 59 15.41 1.45 -6.79
C LEU A 59 14.06 2.11 -7.13
N ASP A 60 13.94 2.55 -8.38
CA ASP A 60 12.68 3.07 -8.89
C ASP A 60 11.76 1.91 -9.30
N LEU A 61 10.64 1.79 -8.60
CA LEU A 61 9.64 0.76 -8.89
C LEU A 61 8.72 1.13 -10.05
N ALA A 62 8.73 2.38 -10.52
CA ALA A 62 7.94 2.79 -11.68
C ALA A 62 8.51 2.24 -13.00
N VAL A 63 9.83 2.01 -13.08
CA VAL A 63 10.43 1.40 -14.26
C VAL A 63 10.01 -0.07 -14.40
N THR A 64 9.98 -0.56 -15.63
CA THR A 64 9.37 -1.86 -15.95
C THR A 64 10.00 -3.02 -15.18
N ASP A 65 11.31 -3.04 -15.02
CA ASP A 65 12.07 -4.09 -14.33
C ASP A 65 12.29 -3.82 -12.83
N GLY A 66 11.96 -2.63 -12.33
CA GLY A 66 12.17 -2.24 -10.93
C GLY A 66 11.53 -3.22 -9.94
N PRO A 67 10.24 -3.58 -10.07
CA PRO A 67 9.60 -4.54 -9.17
C PRO A 67 10.23 -5.93 -9.22
N SER A 68 10.63 -6.42 -10.39
CA SER A 68 11.27 -7.74 -10.52
C SER A 68 12.66 -7.77 -9.89
N ARG A 69 13.43 -6.70 -10.00
CA ARG A 69 14.73 -6.53 -9.34
C ARG A 69 14.57 -6.53 -7.81
N LEU A 70 13.56 -5.83 -7.28
CA LEU A 70 13.27 -5.87 -5.84
C LEU A 70 12.96 -7.31 -5.39
N VAL A 71 12.04 -7.97 -6.08
CA VAL A 71 11.60 -9.33 -5.76
C VAL A 71 12.75 -10.34 -5.82
N ALA A 72 13.70 -10.17 -6.75
CA ALA A 72 14.86 -11.04 -6.90
C ALA A 72 15.77 -11.04 -5.65
N LEU A 73 15.83 -9.96 -4.89
CA LEU A 73 16.62 -9.85 -3.65
C LEU A 73 16.10 -10.76 -2.51
N ALA A 74 14.86 -11.23 -2.60
CA ALA A 74 14.31 -12.16 -1.63
C ALA A 74 14.93 -13.57 -1.74
N GLY A 75 15.54 -13.91 -2.88
CA GLY A 75 16.04 -15.26 -3.19
C GLY A 75 14.89 -16.19 -3.60
N ASP A 76 15.00 -17.46 -3.24
CA ASP A 76 14.08 -18.51 -3.71
C ASP A 76 12.77 -18.58 -2.91
N ARG A 77 12.70 -17.95 -1.73
CA ARG A 77 11.53 -18.01 -0.87
C ARG A 77 10.90 -16.63 -0.68
N ILE A 78 9.60 -16.57 -0.91
CA ILE A 78 8.74 -15.41 -0.61
C ILE A 78 7.45 -15.92 0.00
N ASP A 79 7.20 -15.58 1.26
CA ASP A 79 5.97 -15.94 1.97
C ASP A 79 4.94 -14.80 1.90
N ILE A 80 5.42 -13.55 1.88
CA ILE A 80 4.57 -12.35 1.96
C ILE A 80 5.01 -11.33 0.90
N LEU A 81 4.04 -10.81 0.15
CA LEU A 81 4.21 -9.65 -0.71
C LEU A 81 3.26 -8.54 -0.28
N VAL A 82 3.81 -7.37 0.07
CA VAL A 82 3.01 -6.17 0.37
C VAL A 82 3.22 -5.13 -0.74
N ASN A 83 2.19 -4.91 -1.54
CA ASN A 83 2.16 -3.88 -2.56
C ASN A 83 1.59 -2.59 -1.97
N ASN A 84 2.48 -1.67 -1.58
CA ASN A 84 2.11 -0.42 -0.92
C ASN A 84 2.49 0.84 -1.73
N VAL A 85 3.28 0.72 -2.80
CA VAL A 85 3.58 1.89 -3.66
C VAL A 85 2.30 2.54 -4.14
N GLY A 86 2.23 3.85 -4.04
CA GLY A 86 1.15 4.67 -4.57
C GLY A 86 1.45 6.16 -4.46
N ALA A 87 0.75 6.94 -5.28
CA ALA A 87 0.77 8.40 -5.26
C ALA A 87 -0.62 8.92 -5.64
N ALA A 88 -1.07 9.96 -4.96
CA ALA A 88 -2.38 10.58 -5.18
C ALA A 88 -2.20 12.10 -5.37
N PRO A 89 -1.69 12.54 -6.52
CA PRO A 89 -1.57 13.98 -6.79
C PRO A 89 -2.97 14.59 -6.88
N THR A 90 -3.18 15.68 -6.12
CA THR A 90 -4.47 16.39 -6.12
C THR A 90 -4.62 17.19 -7.41
N ARG A 91 -5.71 16.98 -8.15
CA ARG A 91 -6.02 17.58 -9.46
C ARG A 91 -6.84 18.86 -9.31
N THR A 92 -6.22 19.93 -8.83
CA THR A 92 -6.90 21.20 -8.55
C THR A 92 -7.43 21.92 -9.81
N GLY A 93 -6.89 21.60 -10.99
CA GLY A 93 -7.36 22.14 -12.29
C GLY A 93 -8.56 21.39 -12.90
N GLY A 94 -9.06 20.35 -12.21
CA GLY A 94 -10.16 19.50 -12.71
C GLY A 94 -9.74 18.53 -13.82
N PHE A 95 -10.71 17.76 -14.32
CA PHE A 95 -10.48 16.66 -15.28
C PHE A 95 -9.74 17.11 -16.56
N LEU A 96 -10.12 18.24 -17.14
CA LEU A 96 -9.54 18.72 -18.40
C LEU A 96 -8.06 19.12 -18.30
N SER A 97 -7.53 19.27 -17.07
CA SER A 97 -6.10 19.57 -16.84
C SER A 97 -5.23 18.32 -16.68
N ILE A 98 -5.82 17.13 -16.64
CA ILE A 98 -5.09 15.86 -16.44
C ILE A 98 -4.63 15.34 -17.80
N THR A 99 -3.32 15.32 -18.02
CA THR A 99 -2.74 14.85 -19.29
C THR A 99 -2.69 13.33 -19.39
N ASP A 100 -2.44 12.81 -20.58
CA ASP A 100 -2.23 11.36 -20.78
C ASP A 100 -1.01 10.85 -20.00
N GLU A 101 0.03 11.67 -19.84
CA GLU A 101 1.22 11.35 -19.03
C GLU A 101 0.86 11.25 -17.55
N ASP A 102 -0.01 12.12 -17.04
CA ASP A 102 -0.55 12.04 -15.68
C ASP A 102 -1.30 10.72 -15.46
N TRP A 103 -2.18 10.35 -16.41
CA TRP A 103 -2.89 9.09 -16.39
C TRP A 103 -1.95 7.90 -16.40
N GLN A 104 -0.96 7.88 -17.30
CA GLN A 104 0.03 6.80 -17.37
C GLN A 104 0.85 6.69 -16.08
N SER A 105 1.28 7.81 -15.52
CA SER A 105 2.00 7.86 -14.25
C SER A 105 1.16 7.29 -13.11
N SER A 106 -0.10 7.72 -13.01
CA SER A 106 -1.03 7.25 -11.98
C SER A 106 -1.29 5.74 -12.09
N ILE A 107 -1.60 5.23 -13.29
CA ILE A 107 -1.80 3.81 -13.54
C ILE A 107 -0.52 3.02 -13.25
N THR A 108 0.64 3.53 -13.65
CA THR A 108 1.91 2.86 -13.40
C THR A 108 2.17 2.70 -11.92
N LEU A 109 2.07 3.77 -11.14
CA LEU A 109 2.40 3.75 -9.71
C LEU A 109 1.34 3.00 -8.88
N ASN A 110 0.06 3.18 -9.18
CA ASN A 110 -1.02 2.67 -8.33
C ASN A 110 -1.55 1.29 -8.74
N LEU A 111 -1.18 0.79 -9.93
CA LEU A 111 -1.59 -0.51 -10.43
C LEU A 111 -0.42 -1.34 -10.96
N LEU A 112 0.31 -0.85 -11.99
CA LEU A 112 1.27 -1.70 -12.70
C LEU A 112 2.46 -2.11 -11.84
N VAL A 113 2.92 -1.29 -10.89
CA VAL A 113 3.94 -1.67 -9.91
C VAL A 113 3.50 -2.91 -9.14
N ALA A 114 2.27 -2.95 -8.63
CA ALA A 114 1.72 -4.09 -7.90
C ALA A 114 1.58 -5.33 -8.80
N VAL A 115 1.08 -5.17 -10.02
CA VAL A 115 0.96 -6.26 -11.00
C VAL A 115 2.32 -6.86 -11.33
N ARG A 116 3.34 -6.03 -11.56
CA ARG A 116 4.71 -6.47 -11.90
C ARG A 116 5.39 -7.18 -10.72
N ALA A 117 5.28 -6.63 -9.50
CA ALA A 117 5.81 -7.25 -8.29
C ALA A 117 5.14 -8.61 -8.03
N THR A 118 3.81 -8.66 -8.14
CA THR A 118 3.03 -9.90 -7.99
C THR A 118 3.44 -10.95 -9.02
N ARG A 119 3.55 -10.58 -10.31
CA ARG A 119 3.99 -11.49 -11.39
C ARG A 119 5.38 -12.08 -11.09
N SER A 120 6.25 -11.30 -10.49
CA SER A 120 7.62 -11.75 -10.16
C SER A 120 7.67 -12.62 -8.90
N ALA A 121 6.82 -12.37 -7.91
CA ALA A 121 6.79 -13.13 -6.65
C ALA A 121 6.00 -14.44 -6.77
N LEU A 122 4.91 -14.43 -7.53
CA LEU A 122 3.94 -15.52 -7.61
C LEU A 122 4.53 -16.90 -7.98
N PRO A 123 5.48 -17.04 -8.92
CA PRO A 123 6.06 -18.35 -9.23
C PRO A 123 6.71 -19.04 -8.01
N ARG A 124 7.34 -18.27 -7.12
CA ARG A 124 7.95 -18.81 -5.89
C ARG A 124 6.90 -19.25 -4.87
N MET A 125 5.82 -18.45 -4.73
CA MET A 125 4.70 -18.79 -3.87
C MET A 125 3.97 -20.05 -4.37
N LEU A 126 3.74 -20.16 -5.69
CA LEU A 126 3.13 -21.34 -6.31
C LEU A 126 3.98 -22.60 -6.11
N ALA A 127 5.30 -22.50 -6.29
CA ALA A 127 6.22 -23.61 -6.04
C ALA A 127 6.22 -24.05 -4.57
N ALA A 128 6.00 -23.12 -3.63
CA ALA A 128 5.89 -23.41 -2.20
C ALA A 128 4.49 -23.89 -1.78
N GLY A 129 3.47 -23.77 -2.63
CA GLY A 129 2.07 -24.08 -2.32
C GLY A 129 1.46 -23.19 -1.23
N ARG A 130 2.07 -22.02 -0.96
CA ARG A 130 1.61 -21.05 0.05
C ARG A 130 2.12 -19.65 -0.23
N GLY A 131 1.38 -18.65 0.21
CA GLY A 131 1.77 -17.25 0.13
C GLY A 131 0.65 -16.31 0.52
N ALA A 132 1.01 -15.09 0.92
CA ALA A 132 0.07 -14.02 1.19
C ALA A 132 0.48 -12.76 0.42
N ILE A 133 -0.45 -12.25 -0.39
CA ILE A 133 -0.31 -10.99 -1.11
C ILE A 133 -1.30 -9.99 -0.49
N VAL A 134 -0.79 -8.87 0.00
CA VAL A 134 -1.62 -7.79 0.54
C VAL A 134 -1.38 -6.53 -0.27
N ASN A 135 -2.44 -6.03 -0.91
CA ASN A 135 -2.41 -4.81 -1.70
C ASN A 135 -2.98 -3.64 -0.90
N VAL A 136 -2.20 -2.57 -0.70
CA VAL A 136 -2.71 -1.33 -0.10
C VAL A 136 -3.45 -0.54 -1.17
N SER A 137 -4.79 -0.61 -1.11
CA SER A 137 -5.71 0.12 -1.98
C SER A 137 -6.09 1.48 -1.37
N SER A 138 -7.33 1.87 -1.45
CA SER A 138 -7.90 3.10 -0.86
C SER A 138 -9.42 2.99 -0.87
N VAL A 139 -10.09 3.71 0.03
CA VAL A 139 -11.55 3.94 -0.08
C VAL A 139 -11.92 4.57 -1.43
N ASN A 140 -11.01 5.30 -2.07
CA ASN A 140 -11.23 5.87 -3.40
C ASN A 140 -11.43 4.82 -4.50
N ALA A 141 -11.19 3.54 -4.23
CA ALA A 141 -11.51 2.45 -5.15
C ALA A 141 -13.02 2.25 -5.34
N PHE A 142 -13.84 2.60 -4.35
CA PHE A 142 -15.30 2.45 -4.34
C PHE A 142 -16.05 3.71 -3.86
N LEU A 143 -15.35 4.69 -3.30
CA LEU A 143 -15.82 6.03 -2.98
C LEU A 143 -14.94 7.06 -3.71
N PRO A 144 -15.06 7.18 -5.05
CA PRO A 144 -14.14 7.98 -5.85
C PRO A 144 -14.29 9.47 -5.56
N ASP A 145 -13.14 10.15 -5.45
CA ASP A 145 -13.06 11.60 -5.25
C ASP A 145 -12.63 12.28 -6.57
N PRO A 146 -13.38 13.29 -7.06
CA PRO A 146 -13.05 13.99 -8.30
C PRO A 146 -11.72 14.72 -8.26
N SER A 147 -11.21 15.08 -7.07
CA SER A 147 -9.90 15.74 -6.93
C SER A 147 -8.70 14.80 -7.15
N VAL A 148 -8.94 13.49 -7.25
CA VAL A 148 -7.91 12.44 -7.49
C VAL A 148 -8.48 11.36 -8.43
N ILE A 149 -9.12 11.77 -9.52
CA ILE A 149 -9.91 10.90 -10.39
C ILE A 149 -9.09 9.76 -11.03
N ASP A 150 -7.87 10.06 -11.50
CA ASP A 150 -6.93 9.10 -12.08
C ASP A 150 -6.42 8.08 -11.04
N TYR A 151 -6.15 8.55 -9.82
CA TYR A 151 -5.81 7.69 -8.69
C TYR A 151 -6.99 6.78 -8.31
N SER A 152 -8.21 7.32 -8.21
CA SER A 152 -9.42 6.55 -7.88
C SER A 152 -9.63 5.43 -8.88
N ALA A 153 -9.52 5.72 -10.19
CA ALA A 153 -9.64 4.72 -11.25
C ALA A 153 -8.56 3.62 -11.13
N ALA A 154 -7.30 4.00 -10.86
CA ALA A 154 -6.21 3.05 -10.71
C ALA A 154 -6.37 2.16 -9.46
N LYS A 155 -6.89 2.70 -8.35
CA LYS A 155 -7.16 1.93 -7.12
C LYS A 155 -8.37 1.00 -7.27
N ALA A 156 -9.40 1.40 -8.00
CA ALA A 156 -10.50 0.52 -8.39
C ALA A 156 -10.01 -0.66 -9.25
N ALA A 157 -9.13 -0.39 -10.21
CA ALA A 157 -8.50 -1.43 -11.03
C ALA A 157 -7.63 -2.37 -10.18
N LEU A 158 -6.88 -1.87 -9.19
CA LEU A 158 -6.09 -2.68 -8.24
C LEU A 158 -6.99 -3.60 -7.41
N ALA A 159 -8.13 -3.11 -6.90
CA ALA A 159 -9.08 -3.90 -6.13
C ALA A 159 -9.68 -5.02 -7.00
N SER A 160 -10.10 -4.71 -8.23
CA SER A 160 -10.61 -5.68 -9.19
C SER A 160 -9.56 -6.74 -9.56
N PHE A 161 -8.31 -6.32 -9.85
CA PHE A 161 -7.18 -7.22 -10.07
C PHE A 161 -6.96 -8.17 -8.89
N SER A 162 -6.95 -7.64 -7.67
CA SER A 162 -6.74 -8.43 -6.45
C SER A 162 -7.82 -9.50 -6.27
N LYS A 163 -9.07 -9.12 -6.52
CA LYS A 163 -10.22 -10.03 -6.44
C LYS A 163 -10.17 -11.14 -7.50
N ALA A 164 -9.82 -10.81 -8.73
CA ALA A 164 -9.69 -11.78 -9.80
C ALA A 164 -8.54 -12.76 -9.51
N LEU A 165 -7.37 -12.24 -9.13
CA LEU A 165 -6.20 -13.05 -8.82
C LEU A 165 -6.46 -13.99 -7.63
N SER A 166 -7.18 -13.54 -6.59
CA SER A 166 -7.49 -14.38 -5.43
C SER A 166 -8.25 -15.66 -5.79
N LYS A 167 -9.11 -15.60 -6.81
CA LYS A 167 -9.86 -16.75 -7.31
C LYS A 167 -8.98 -17.70 -8.12
N GLU A 168 -8.05 -17.15 -8.89
CA GLU A 168 -7.13 -17.93 -9.72
C GLU A 168 -6.13 -18.72 -8.88
N VAL A 169 -5.48 -18.06 -7.89
CA VAL A 169 -4.37 -18.67 -7.13
C VAL A 169 -4.78 -19.27 -5.78
N GLY A 170 -6.03 -19.02 -5.34
CA GLY A 170 -6.54 -19.58 -4.09
C GLY A 170 -6.48 -21.10 -4.01
N PRO A 171 -6.86 -21.86 -5.07
CA PRO A 171 -6.72 -23.32 -5.08
C PRO A 171 -5.29 -23.84 -4.93
N GLN A 172 -4.27 -22.98 -5.18
CA GLN A 172 -2.86 -23.30 -5.01
C GLN A 172 -2.29 -22.82 -3.65
N GLY A 173 -3.16 -22.43 -2.71
CA GLY A 173 -2.75 -22.03 -1.37
C GLY A 173 -2.23 -20.59 -1.23
N ILE A 174 -2.44 -19.73 -2.24
CA ILE A 174 -2.02 -18.32 -2.17
C ILE A 174 -3.24 -17.45 -1.87
N ARG A 175 -3.14 -16.61 -0.84
CA ARG A 175 -4.18 -15.66 -0.46
C ARG A 175 -3.84 -14.28 -1.02
N VAL A 176 -4.85 -13.57 -1.53
CA VAL A 176 -4.71 -12.21 -2.05
C VAL A 176 -5.82 -11.35 -1.47
N ASN A 177 -5.45 -10.33 -0.71
CA ASN A 177 -6.39 -9.41 -0.07
C ASN A 177 -5.99 -7.95 -0.31
N THR A 178 -6.94 -7.06 -0.09
CA THR A 178 -6.73 -5.62 -0.09
C THR A 178 -6.99 -5.02 1.29
N VAL A 179 -6.27 -3.95 1.60
CA VAL A 179 -6.59 -3.02 2.69
C VAL A 179 -6.88 -1.68 2.03
N SER A 180 -8.03 -1.11 2.32
CA SER A 180 -8.52 0.15 1.75
C SER A 180 -8.61 1.24 2.83
N PRO A 181 -7.52 1.98 3.08
CA PRO A 181 -7.54 3.08 4.03
C PRO A 181 -8.35 4.27 3.52
N GLY A 182 -8.98 4.99 4.44
CA GLY A 182 -9.36 6.38 4.29
C GLY A 182 -8.14 7.33 4.43
N PRO A 183 -8.33 8.58 4.84
CA PRO A 183 -7.23 9.50 5.13
C PRO A 183 -6.34 8.95 6.25
N VAL A 184 -5.03 8.83 5.96
CA VAL A 184 -4.01 8.34 6.90
C VAL A 184 -3.05 9.48 7.24
N ALA A 185 -2.65 9.59 8.51
CA ALA A 185 -1.72 10.60 9.01
C ALA A 185 -0.27 10.34 8.52
N THR A 186 -0.04 10.60 7.26
CA THR A 186 1.25 10.41 6.56
C THR A 186 1.65 11.68 5.82
N ASP A 187 2.88 11.74 5.31
CA ASP A 187 3.36 12.85 4.48
C ASP A 187 2.51 13.06 3.22
N LEU A 188 1.80 12.02 2.73
CA LEU A 188 0.86 12.18 1.62
C LEU A 188 -0.22 13.21 1.93
N TRP A 189 -0.69 13.25 3.17
CA TRP A 189 -1.69 14.21 3.64
C TRP A 189 -1.07 15.43 4.32
N LEU A 190 -0.11 15.21 5.22
CA LEU A 190 0.37 16.20 6.20
C LEU A 190 1.75 16.76 5.86
N GLY A 191 2.48 16.13 4.93
CA GLY A 191 3.84 16.54 4.55
C GLY A 191 3.87 17.74 3.60
N ASP A 192 5.08 18.22 3.35
CA ASP A 192 5.33 19.30 2.39
C ASP A 192 4.87 18.89 0.98
N GLY A 193 4.00 19.72 0.38
CA GLY A 193 3.35 19.41 -0.90
C GLY A 193 2.28 18.31 -0.82
N GLY A 194 1.90 17.88 0.38
CA GLY A 194 0.81 16.92 0.61
C GLY A 194 -0.57 17.49 0.30
N VAL A 195 -1.60 16.64 0.45
CA VAL A 195 -2.99 16.98 0.11
C VAL A 195 -3.46 18.25 0.83
N ALA A 196 -3.20 18.37 2.15
CA ALA A 196 -3.64 19.51 2.94
C ALA A 196 -3.06 20.84 2.43
N GLN A 197 -1.77 20.87 2.11
CA GLN A 197 -1.14 22.09 1.56
C GLN A 197 -1.60 22.38 0.13
N THR A 198 -1.76 21.36 -0.71
CA THR A 198 -2.15 21.52 -2.11
C THR A 198 -3.58 22.06 -2.21
N VAL A 199 -4.52 21.50 -1.45
CA VAL A 199 -5.90 21.98 -1.35
C VAL A 199 -5.94 23.36 -0.71
N GLY A 200 -5.18 23.59 0.36
CA GLY A 200 -5.08 24.90 1.02
C GLY A 200 -4.66 26.01 0.06
N ARG A 201 -3.61 25.78 -0.75
CA ARG A 201 -3.16 26.75 -1.77
C ARG A 201 -4.22 27.02 -2.84
N ALA A 202 -4.93 25.96 -3.29
CA ALA A 202 -5.95 26.10 -4.33
C ALA A 202 -7.23 26.80 -3.85
N THR A 203 -7.56 26.68 -2.56
CA THR A 203 -8.82 27.20 -1.99
C THR A 203 -8.64 28.45 -1.12
N GLY A 204 -7.39 28.85 -0.83
CA GLY A 204 -7.08 29.92 0.13
C GLY A 204 -7.28 29.52 1.61
N ALA A 205 -7.56 28.25 1.89
CA ALA A 205 -7.71 27.74 3.24
C ALA A 205 -6.35 27.42 3.88
N LYS A 206 -6.27 27.46 5.22
CA LYS A 206 -5.08 26.98 5.92
C LYS A 206 -5.03 25.45 5.87
N PRO A 207 -3.83 24.83 5.77
CA PRO A 207 -3.69 23.37 5.75
C PRO A 207 -4.37 22.70 6.94
N GLU A 208 -4.30 23.30 8.14
CA GLU A 208 -4.91 22.78 9.37
C GLU A 208 -6.45 22.72 9.26
N ASP A 209 -7.06 23.70 8.58
CA ASP A 209 -8.51 23.73 8.36
C ASP A 209 -8.93 22.64 7.37
N VAL A 210 -8.09 22.37 6.34
CA VAL A 210 -8.30 21.26 5.41
C VAL A 210 -8.26 19.92 6.15
N VAL A 211 -7.24 19.70 6.99
CA VAL A 211 -7.10 18.50 7.82
C VAL A 211 -8.30 18.34 8.75
N SER A 212 -8.69 19.40 9.47
CA SER A 212 -9.81 19.38 10.40
C SER A 212 -11.15 19.09 9.70
N ARG A 213 -11.35 19.61 8.49
CA ARG A 213 -12.55 19.34 7.68
C ARG A 213 -12.58 17.89 7.23
N SER A 214 -11.45 17.36 6.76
CA SER A 214 -11.34 15.95 6.35
C SER A 214 -11.54 15.01 7.54
N ALA A 215 -10.97 15.32 8.70
CA ALA A 215 -11.16 14.52 9.92
C ALA A 215 -12.62 14.43 10.35
N ARG A 216 -13.41 15.51 10.17
CA ARG A 216 -14.85 15.50 10.46
C ARG A 216 -15.70 14.63 9.55
N GLN A 217 -15.17 14.16 8.41
CA GLN A 217 -15.87 13.21 7.54
C GLN A 217 -15.80 11.78 8.09
N MET A 218 -14.87 11.51 9.02
CA MET A 218 -14.75 10.23 9.68
C MET A 218 -15.57 10.25 10.99
N VAL A 219 -16.31 9.18 11.25
CA VAL A 219 -17.11 9.04 12.48
C VAL A 219 -16.22 9.10 13.72
N THR A 220 -15.00 8.55 13.62
CA THR A 220 -14.00 8.62 14.70
C THR A 220 -13.40 10.01 14.91
N GLY A 221 -13.64 10.98 14.02
CA GLY A 221 -13.16 12.35 14.09
C GLY A 221 -11.66 12.53 13.90
N ARG A 222 -10.93 11.53 13.44
CA ARG A 222 -9.49 11.58 13.24
C ARG A 222 -9.02 10.78 12.03
N PHE A 223 -7.83 11.10 11.54
CA PHE A 223 -7.14 10.28 10.55
C PHE A 223 -6.70 8.94 11.15
N THR A 224 -6.75 7.90 10.32
CA THR A 224 -6.12 6.62 10.64
C THR A 224 -4.60 6.79 10.79
N GLN A 225 -3.98 6.11 11.75
CA GLN A 225 -2.53 6.12 11.89
C GLN A 225 -1.89 5.05 10.97
N PRO A 226 -0.66 5.26 10.47
CA PRO A 226 0.04 4.28 9.65
C PRO A 226 0.14 2.89 10.29
N ASP A 227 0.35 2.85 11.62
CA ASP A 227 0.48 1.60 12.36
C ASP A 227 -0.86 0.83 12.41
N GLU A 228 -2.00 1.52 12.48
CA GLU A 228 -3.33 0.88 12.42
C GLU A 228 -3.57 0.18 11.07
N VAL A 229 -3.07 0.77 9.97
CA VAL A 229 -3.10 0.12 8.65
C VAL A 229 -2.13 -1.06 8.59
N ALA A 230 -0.94 -0.89 9.16
CA ALA A 230 0.06 -1.96 9.21
C ALA A 230 -0.45 -3.19 9.98
N ASP A 231 -1.16 -3.00 11.08
CA ASP A 231 -1.76 -4.09 11.87
C ASP A 231 -2.71 -4.94 11.00
N GLN A 232 -3.54 -4.33 10.15
CA GLN A 232 -4.42 -5.05 9.22
C GLN A 232 -3.61 -5.81 8.16
N VAL A 233 -2.54 -5.20 7.64
CA VAL A 233 -1.64 -5.85 6.67
C VAL A 233 -0.98 -7.08 7.29
N LEU A 234 -0.45 -6.97 8.50
CA LEU A 234 0.18 -8.08 9.22
C LEU A 234 -0.82 -9.19 9.52
N PHE A 235 -2.03 -8.85 9.97
CA PHE A 235 -3.10 -9.83 10.20
C PHE A 235 -3.42 -10.60 8.93
N LEU A 236 -3.65 -9.90 7.81
CA LEU A 236 -3.95 -10.54 6.52
C LEU A 236 -2.78 -11.35 5.96
N ALA A 237 -1.54 -10.98 6.27
CA ALA A 237 -0.35 -11.74 5.89
C ALA A 237 -0.19 -13.03 6.72
N SER A 238 -0.77 -13.08 7.91
CA SER A 238 -0.57 -14.13 8.90
C SER A 238 -1.44 -15.37 8.69
N ASP A 239 -1.08 -16.47 9.34
CA ASP A 239 -1.87 -17.71 9.37
C ASP A 239 -3.21 -17.55 10.10
N ARG A 240 -3.38 -16.48 10.89
CA ARG A 240 -4.68 -16.13 11.51
C ARG A 240 -5.74 -15.75 10.49
N ALA A 241 -5.33 -15.32 9.30
CA ALA A 241 -6.20 -15.00 8.18
C ALA A 241 -6.27 -16.15 7.14
N ALA A 242 -6.02 -17.40 7.53
CA ALA A 242 -5.88 -18.54 6.61
C ALA A 242 -7.10 -18.75 5.69
N ASN A 243 -8.30 -18.39 6.12
CA ASN A 243 -9.52 -18.51 5.30
C ASN A 243 -10.01 -17.15 4.77
N ILE A 244 -9.14 -16.12 4.76
CA ILE A 244 -9.45 -14.80 4.20
C ILE A 244 -8.68 -14.63 2.90
N THR A 245 -9.39 -14.65 1.77
CA THR A 245 -8.85 -14.35 0.43
C THR A 245 -9.89 -13.65 -0.42
N GLY A 246 -9.46 -12.71 -1.26
CA GLY A 246 -10.34 -11.87 -2.06
C GLY A 246 -11.18 -10.89 -1.25
N ALA A 247 -10.80 -10.63 0.01
CA ALA A 247 -11.44 -9.62 0.86
C ALA A 247 -10.81 -8.24 0.63
N ASP A 248 -11.61 -7.21 0.91
CA ASP A 248 -11.17 -5.83 1.05
C ASP A 248 -11.47 -5.37 2.48
N ILE A 249 -10.45 -5.01 3.22
CA ILE A 249 -10.59 -4.52 4.61
C ILE A 249 -10.52 -3.00 4.59
N THR A 250 -11.67 -2.36 4.80
CA THR A 250 -11.76 -0.91 4.93
C THR A 250 -11.31 -0.46 6.31
N ILE A 251 -10.43 0.54 6.37
CA ILE A 251 -9.98 1.20 7.59
C ILE A 251 -10.01 2.72 7.39
N ASP A 252 -11.15 3.33 7.65
CA ASP A 252 -11.46 4.72 7.28
C ASP A 252 -12.14 5.54 8.39
N GLY A 253 -12.21 4.99 9.60
CA GLY A 253 -12.87 5.65 10.72
C GLY A 253 -14.38 5.82 10.52
N GLY A 254 -15.03 5.02 9.68
CA GLY A 254 -16.45 5.10 9.37
C GLY A 254 -16.81 6.18 8.34
N MET A 255 -15.84 6.60 7.52
CA MET A 255 -16.06 7.60 6.46
C MET A 255 -17.00 7.07 5.36
N THR A 256 -16.87 5.80 5.01
CA THR A 256 -17.69 5.15 3.97
C THR A 256 -19.09 4.86 4.53
N PRO A 257 -20.16 5.36 3.89
CA PRO A 257 -21.52 5.22 4.44
C PRO A 257 -22.18 3.85 4.15
N THR A 258 -21.53 2.99 3.37
CA THR A 258 -22.05 1.67 2.96
C THR A 258 -21.08 0.56 3.33
N TRP A 259 -21.60 -0.67 3.49
CA TRP A 259 -20.80 -1.90 3.67
C TRP A 259 -20.62 -2.62 2.34
#